data_a556b35adf07a608fd629c42118a4a12
#
_entry.id   a556b35adf07a608fd629c42118a4a12
#
_cell.length_a   1.000
_cell.length_b   1.000
_cell.length_c   1.000
_cell.angle_alpha   90.00
_cell.angle_beta   90.00
_cell.angle_gamma   90.00
#
_symmetry.space_group_name_H-M   'P 1'
#
loop_
_entity.id
_entity.type
_entity.pdbx_description
1 polymer ?
#
loop_
_entity_poly.entity_id
_entity_poly.type
_entity_poly.pdbx_seq_one_letter_code
_entity_poly.pdbx_strand_id
1 'polypeptide(L)'
;MLLLVLAGAAAAIGLLLTTIAKISPWLQPLQPLVLAACFGLRRAVDRSRADLRGVPGAATAPLVAARLAAAYSAGFLASAFWNAVAGLPGALAWRMVATLAAATRGRGEIGRTPTLAGNIMLTPPALLAGLLLLGATLFLPSSRPAAVFKVVRRRDWRAASIVAAPEAIACAGLGLAPGGRNPPLAAAELTRILTLHRVAVLLAVAVLAAAAMLGLAD
;
A
#
# COMPACT_ATOMS: atom_id res chain seq x y z
N MET A 1 -3.43 -22.54 11.73
CA MET A 1 -3.45 -22.37 13.19
C MET A 1 -2.42 -21.33 13.67
N LEU A 2 -1.14 -21.46 13.34
CA LEU A 2 -0.09 -20.51 13.75
C LEU A 2 -0.40 -19.05 13.36
N LEU A 3 -0.93 -18.81 12.16
CA LEU A 3 -1.26 -17.46 11.66
C LEU A 3 -2.37 -16.79 12.47
N LEU A 4 -3.41 -17.55 12.85
CA LEU A 4 -4.49 -17.04 13.71
C LEU A 4 -3.98 -16.70 15.10
N VAL A 5 -3.06 -17.50 15.64
CA VAL A 5 -2.44 -17.25 16.95
C VAL A 5 -1.57 -15.98 16.88
N LEU A 6 -0.76 -15.82 15.85
CA LEU A 6 0.09 -14.63 15.68
C LEU A 6 -0.73 -13.36 15.41
N ALA A 7 -1.76 -13.43 14.56
CA ALA A 7 -2.66 -12.31 14.31
C ALA A 7 -3.44 -11.93 15.57
N GLY A 8 -3.91 -12.94 16.33
CA GLY A 8 -4.58 -12.73 17.61
C GLY A 8 -3.65 -12.11 18.66
N ALA A 9 -2.40 -12.58 18.74
CA ALA A 9 -1.40 -11.98 19.64
C ALA A 9 -1.10 -10.52 19.28
N ALA A 10 -0.94 -10.20 17.98
CA ALA A 10 -0.72 -8.83 17.54
C ALA A 10 -1.94 -7.93 17.84
N ALA A 11 -3.15 -8.43 17.62
CA ALA A 11 -4.38 -7.71 17.97
C ALA A 11 -4.49 -7.49 19.49
N ALA A 12 -4.16 -8.51 20.31
CA ALA A 12 -4.16 -8.40 21.77
C ALA A 12 -3.13 -7.37 22.27
N ILE A 13 -1.91 -7.36 21.69
CA ILE A 13 -0.89 -6.35 22.00
C ILE A 13 -1.39 -4.94 21.62
N GLY A 14 -2.04 -4.78 20.46
CA GLY A 14 -2.62 -3.52 20.03
C GLY A 14 -3.72 -3.04 20.97
N LEU A 15 -4.59 -3.95 21.42
CA LEU A 15 -5.66 -3.68 22.36
C LEU A 15 -5.11 -3.28 23.74
N LEU A 16 -4.06 -3.96 24.19
CA LEU A 16 -3.35 -3.62 25.42
C LEU A 16 -2.74 -2.21 25.34
N LEU A 17 -2.05 -1.89 24.24
CA LEU A 17 -1.45 -0.58 24.02
C LEU A 17 -2.50 0.53 23.97
N THR A 18 -3.65 0.31 23.31
CA THR A 18 -4.74 1.31 23.28
C THR A 18 -5.38 1.50 24.65
N THR A 19 -5.55 0.42 25.41
CA THR A 19 -6.09 0.48 26.77
C THR A 19 -5.14 1.24 27.70
N ILE A 20 -3.85 0.92 27.65
CA ILE A 20 -2.81 1.62 28.44
C ILE A 20 -2.73 3.12 28.04
N ALA A 21 -2.84 3.43 26.73
CA ALA A 21 -2.82 4.82 26.26
C ALA A 21 -4.05 5.63 26.72
N LYS A 22 -5.20 4.98 26.91
CA LYS A 22 -6.40 5.61 27.51
C LYS A 22 -6.22 5.89 29.02
N ILE A 23 -5.51 5.01 29.73
CA ILE A 23 -5.25 5.14 31.17
C ILE A 23 -4.15 6.14 31.45
N SER A 24 -3.14 6.22 30.57
CA SER A 24 -1.98 7.09 30.75
C SER A 24 -1.82 8.05 29.55
N PRO A 25 -2.22 9.34 29.72
CA PRO A 25 -2.15 10.33 28.64
C PRO A 25 -0.73 10.55 28.10
N TRP A 26 0.31 10.22 28.88
CA TRP A 26 1.71 10.29 28.45
C TRP A 26 2.09 9.30 27.36
N LEU A 27 1.30 8.25 27.15
CA LEU A 27 1.52 7.23 26.11
C LEU A 27 0.79 7.52 24.80
N GLN A 28 -0.11 8.51 24.78
CA GLN A 28 -0.82 8.93 23.55
C GLN A 28 0.13 9.28 22.39
N PRO A 29 1.28 10.01 22.62
CA PRO A 29 2.19 10.32 21.53
C PRO A 29 2.93 9.10 20.94
N LEU A 30 2.89 7.93 21.61
CA LEU A 30 3.47 6.70 21.04
C LEU A 30 2.60 6.10 19.92
N GLN A 31 1.30 6.33 19.90
CA GLN A 31 0.40 5.81 18.84
C GLN A 31 0.83 6.27 17.44
N PRO A 32 1.05 7.57 17.17
CA PRO A 32 1.51 8.02 15.85
C PRO A 32 2.90 7.49 15.49
N LEU A 33 3.79 7.26 16.47
CA LEU A 33 5.10 6.65 16.23
C LEU A 33 4.98 5.20 15.78
N VAL A 34 4.12 4.41 16.42
CA VAL A 34 3.86 3.02 16.03
C VAL A 34 3.21 2.98 14.64
N LEU A 35 2.26 3.87 14.37
CA LEU A 35 1.64 4.00 13.04
C LEU A 35 2.67 4.40 11.99
N ALA A 36 3.52 5.39 12.27
CA ALA A 36 4.58 5.81 11.36
C ALA A 36 5.55 4.65 11.04
N ALA A 37 5.87 3.80 12.02
CA ALA A 37 6.66 2.59 11.80
C ALA A 37 5.94 1.56 10.91
N CYS A 38 4.61 1.54 10.92
CA CYS A 38 3.80 0.70 10.03
C CYS A 38 3.80 1.20 8.57
N PHE A 39 4.10 2.47 8.31
CA PHE A 39 4.10 3.04 6.97
C PHE A 39 5.40 2.76 6.23
N GLY A 40 5.40 1.73 5.36
CA GLY A 40 6.58 1.30 4.59
C GLY A 40 6.93 2.18 3.38
N LEU A 41 6.14 3.22 3.07
CA LEU A 41 6.26 4.01 1.84
C LEU A 41 7.61 4.74 1.73
N ARG A 42 8.12 5.32 2.83
CA ARG A 42 9.42 6.01 2.84
C ARG A 42 10.56 5.10 2.38
N ARG A 43 10.61 3.87 2.90
CA ARG A 43 11.63 2.88 2.51
C ARG A 43 11.55 2.51 1.04
N ALA A 44 10.33 2.45 0.46
CA ALA A 44 10.16 2.18 -0.97
C ALA A 44 10.67 3.35 -1.83
N VAL A 45 10.41 4.60 -1.42
CA VAL A 45 10.93 5.80 -2.09
C VAL A 45 12.46 5.85 -2.01
N ASP A 46 13.02 5.61 -0.83
CA ASP A 46 14.48 5.64 -0.64
C ASP A 46 15.18 4.56 -1.47
N ARG A 47 14.63 3.34 -1.54
CA ARG A 47 15.11 2.28 -2.44
C ARG A 47 15.03 2.68 -3.91
N SER A 48 13.92 3.27 -4.34
CA SER A 48 13.76 3.73 -5.73
C SER A 48 14.75 4.83 -6.11
N ARG A 49 15.13 5.68 -5.15
CA ARG A 49 16.19 6.67 -5.33
C ARG A 49 17.59 6.02 -5.36
N ALA A 50 17.81 4.99 -4.56
CA ALA A 50 19.05 4.24 -4.57
C ALA A 50 19.22 3.46 -5.89
N ASP A 51 18.13 2.91 -6.44
CA ASP A 51 18.13 2.22 -7.74
C ASP A 51 18.58 3.14 -8.89
N LEU A 52 18.31 4.47 -8.82
CA LEU A 52 18.81 5.44 -9.78
C LEU A 52 20.33 5.64 -9.70
N ARG A 53 20.92 5.50 -8.52
CA ARG A 53 22.36 5.72 -8.26
C ARG A 53 23.18 4.45 -8.44
N GLY A 54 22.49 3.30 -8.52
CA GLY A 54 23.10 1.97 -8.67
C GLY A 54 23.49 1.64 -10.11
N VAL A 55 23.64 0.33 -10.38
CA VAL A 55 24.05 -0.16 -11.70
C VAL A 55 23.03 0.25 -12.77
N PRO A 56 23.44 0.97 -13.83
CA PRO A 56 22.55 1.35 -14.92
C PRO A 56 21.86 0.11 -15.53
N GLY A 57 20.52 0.14 -15.62
CA GLY A 57 19.74 -0.94 -16.21
C GLY A 57 19.17 -1.96 -15.19
N ALA A 58 19.56 -1.91 -13.92
CA ALA A 58 19.03 -2.83 -12.89
C ALA A 58 17.55 -2.56 -12.55
N ALA A 59 17.08 -1.31 -12.67
CA ALA A 59 15.70 -0.93 -12.43
C ALA A 59 15.06 -0.33 -13.67
N THR A 60 13.83 -0.76 -13.98
CA THR A 60 13.02 -0.20 -15.06
C THR A 60 11.87 0.63 -14.47
N ALA A 61 11.40 1.64 -15.21
CA ALA A 61 10.32 2.52 -14.77
C ALA A 61 9.05 1.75 -14.33
N PRO A 62 8.57 0.71 -15.06
CA PRO A 62 7.42 -0.07 -14.62
C PRO A 62 7.67 -0.82 -13.31
N LEU A 63 8.86 -1.36 -13.11
CA LEU A 63 9.21 -2.07 -11.87
C LEU A 63 9.17 -1.13 -10.66
N VAL A 64 9.70 0.09 -10.83
CA VAL A 64 9.68 1.12 -9.77
C VAL A 64 8.25 1.60 -9.51
N ALA A 65 7.46 1.84 -10.57
CA ALA A 65 6.06 2.24 -10.44
C ALA A 65 5.24 1.16 -9.70
N ALA A 66 5.42 -0.12 -10.05
CA ALA A 66 4.77 -1.24 -9.40
C ALA A 66 5.18 -1.36 -7.92
N ARG A 67 6.48 -1.27 -7.61
CA ARG A 67 6.97 -1.31 -6.22
C ARG A 67 6.40 -0.17 -5.36
N LEU A 68 6.33 1.04 -5.90
CA LEU A 68 5.77 2.18 -5.19
C LEU A 68 4.26 2.03 -5.00
N ALA A 69 3.53 1.53 -6.00
CA ALA A 69 2.10 1.25 -5.89
C ALA A 69 1.81 0.14 -4.86
N ALA A 70 2.61 -0.93 -4.82
CA ALA A 70 2.53 -1.97 -3.81
C ALA A 70 2.84 -1.42 -2.40
N ALA A 71 3.87 -0.59 -2.25
CA ALA A 71 4.20 0.05 -0.97
C ALA A 71 3.12 1.05 -0.53
N TYR A 72 2.51 1.76 -1.47
CA TYR A 72 1.39 2.66 -1.20
C TYR A 72 0.15 1.89 -0.72
N SER A 73 -0.24 0.84 -1.44
CA SER A 73 -1.44 0.05 -1.10
C SER A 73 -1.24 -0.79 0.16
N ALA A 74 -0.19 -1.63 0.22
CA ALA A 74 0.04 -2.56 1.32
C ALA A 74 0.77 -1.93 2.52
N GLY A 75 1.66 -0.96 2.28
CA GLY A 75 2.42 -0.31 3.34
C GLY A 75 1.67 0.84 4.01
N PHE A 76 1.18 1.78 3.23
CA PHE A 76 0.53 2.98 3.75
C PHE A 76 -0.98 2.79 3.93
N LEU A 77 -1.70 2.56 2.83
CA LEU A 77 -3.16 2.62 2.84
C LEU A 77 -3.80 1.48 3.63
N ALA A 78 -3.24 0.25 3.54
CA ALA A 78 -3.77 -0.87 4.31
C ALA A 78 -3.57 -0.67 5.82
N SER A 79 -2.44 -0.11 6.24
CA SER A 79 -2.21 0.22 7.65
C SER A 79 -3.17 1.31 8.14
N ALA A 80 -3.39 2.36 7.33
CA ALA A 80 -4.33 3.43 7.64
C ALA A 80 -5.78 2.93 7.67
N PHE A 81 -6.18 2.11 6.69
CA PHE A 81 -7.51 1.52 6.60
C PHE A 81 -7.83 0.65 7.83
N TRP A 82 -6.96 -0.29 8.16
CA TRP A 82 -7.19 -1.17 9.32
C TRP A 82 -7.09 -0.43 10.65
N ASN A 83 -6.31 0.66 10.71
CA ASN A 83 -6.35 1.55 11.87
C ASN A 83 -7.68 2.28 11.99
N ALA A 84 -8.27 2.74 10.89
CA ALA A 84 -9.58 3.40 10.90
C ALA A 84 -10.72 2.43 11.28
N VAL A 85 -10.65 1.16 10.81
CA VAL A 85 -11.71 0.16 11.04
C VAL A 85 -11.63 -0.48 12.42
N ALA A 86 -10.44 -0.80 12.89
CA ALA A 86 -10.22 -1.60 14.11
C ALA A 86 -9.14 -1.01 15.03
N GLY A 87 -8.81 0.26 14.85
CA GLY A 87 -7.80 0.95 15.64
C GLY A 87 -6.39 0.37 15.47
N LEU A 88 -5.52 0.69 16.41
CA LEU A 88 -4.15 0.19 16.46
C LEU A 88 -4.04 -1.35 16.39
N PRO A 89 -4.93 -2.14 17.06
CA PRO A 89 -4.95 -3.60 16.92
C PRO A 89 -5.09 -4.07 15.47
N GLY A 90 -5.97 -3.43 14.69
CA GLY A 90 -6.17 -3.76 13.29
C GLY A 90 -4.93 -3.48 12.43
N ALA A 91 -4.29 -2.33 12.62
CA ALA A 91 -3.05 -1.99 11.92
C ALA A 91 -1.92 -2.97 12.23
N LEU A 92 -1.76 -3.39 13.49
CA LEU A 92 -0.75 -4.36 13.93
C LEU A 92 -1.05 -5.76 13.37
N ALA A 93 -2.31 -6.22 13.46
CA ALA A 93 -2.72 -7.50 12.89
C ALA A 93 -2.43 -7.56 11.39
N TRP A 94 -2.76 -6.50 10.65
CA TRP A 94 -2.40 -6.38 9.23
C TRP A 94 -0.89 -6.51 9.03
N ARG A 95 -0.07 -5.77 9.78
CA ARG A 95 1.39 -5.80 9.64
C ARG A 95 1.98 -7.18 9.91
N MET A 96 1.47 -7.90 10.91
CA MET A 96 1.88 -9.29 11.19
C MET A 96 1.54 -10.23 10.04
N VAL A 97 0.30 -10.18 9.52
CA VAL A 97 -0.12 -10.99 8.38
C VAL A 97 0.70 -10.68 7.13
N ALA A 98 0.92 -9.40 6.82
CA ALA A 98 1.70 -8.96 5.67
C ALA A 98 3.18 -9.40 5.77
N THR A 99 3.78 -9.30 6.96
CA THR A 99 5.17 -9.74 7.19
C THR A 99 5.30 -11.25 7.06
N LEU A 100 4.35 -12.00 7.63
CA LEU A 100 4.34 -13.46 7.55
C LEU A 100 4.13 -13.94 6.11
N ALA A 101 3.19 -13.32 5.37
CA ALA A 101 2.98 -13.61 3.95
C ALA A 101 4.23 -13.34 3.12
N ALA A 102 4.96 -12.26 3.41
CA ALA A 102 6.23 -11.94 2.75
C ALA A 102 7.33 -12.95 3.09
N ALA A 103 7.46 -13.33 4.36
CA ALA A 103 8.48 -14.25 4.84
C ALA A 103 8.27 -15.70 4.36
N THR A 104 7.01 -16.09 4.10
CA THR A 104 6.66 -17.45 3.65
C THR A 104 6.41 -17.55 2.16
N ARG A 105 6.52 -16.45 1.42
CA ARG A 105 6.35 -16.42 -0.04
C ARG A 105 7.31 -17.40 -0.72
N GLY A 106 6.77 -18.27 -1.57
CA GLY A 106 7.53 -19.28 -2.29
C GLY A 106 7.82 -20.56 -1.50
N ARG A 107 7.33 -20.70 -0.26
CA ARG A 107 7.51 -21.91 0.58
C ARG A 107 6.38 -22.93 0.41
N GLY A 108 5.86 -23.12 -0.80
CA GLY A 108 4.86 -24.14 -1.11
C GLY A 108 3.60 -24.02 -0.23
N GLU A 109 3.16 -25.13 0.33
CA GLU A 109 1.94 -25.23 1.17
C GLU A 109 1.97 -24.31 2.40
N ILE A 110 3.13 -24.16 3.06
CA ILE A 110 3.28 -23.32 4.26
C ILE A 110 3.02 -21.85 3.96
N GLY A 111 3.37 -21.39 2.74
CA GLY A 111 3.16 -20.00 2.31
C GLY A 111 1.75 -19.72 1.80
N ARG A 112 0.96 -20.74 1.47
CA ARG A 112 -0.36 -20.58 0.85
C ARG A 112 -1.37 -19.89 1.76
N THR A 113 -1.50 -20.33 3.00
CA THR A 113 -2.44 -19.78 3.98
C THR A 113 -2.13 -18.32 4.34
N PRO A 114 -0.86 -17.95 4.71
CA PRO A 114 -0.52 -16.55 4.96
C PRO A 114 -0.74 -15.64 3.75
N THR A 115 -0.42 -16.11 2.55
CA THR A 115 -0.62 -15.35 1.31
C THR A 115 -2.11 -15.13 1.04
N LEU A 116 -2.95 -16.15 1.22
CA LEU A 116 -4.40 -16.03 1.04
C LEU A 116 -5.00 -15.04 2.05
N ALA A 117 -4.66 -15.16 3.33
CA ALA A 117 -5.10 -14.26 4.37
C ALA A 117 -4.65 -12.81 4.09
N GLY A 118 -3.39 -12.63 3.68
CA GLY A 118 -2.85 -11.34 3.29
C GLY A 118 -3.61 -10.72 2.10
N ASN A 119 -3.94 -11.51 1.08
CA ASN A 119 -4.70 -11.05 -0.07
C ASN A 119 -6.14 -10.65 0.32
N ILE A 120 -6.81 -11.43 1.16
CA ILE A 120 -8.15 -11.10 1.65
C ILE A 120 -8.14 -9.77 2.42
N MET A 121 -7.20 -9.63 3.38
CA MET A 121 -7.07 -8.39 4.15
C MET A 121 -6.64 -7.19 3.31
N LEU A 122 -5.85 -7.41 2.24
CA LEU A 122 -5.41 -6.34 1.36
C LEU A 122 -6.47 -5.94 0.33
N THR A 123 -7.48 -6.77 0.06
CA THR A 123 -8.49 -6.50 -0.98
C THR A 123 -9.21 -5.15 -0.80
N PRO A 124 -9.81 -4.80 0.36
CA PRO A 124 -10.47 -3.51 0.54
C PRO A 124 -9.51 -2.32 0.39
N PRO A 125 -8.34 -2.27 1.05
CA PRO A 125 -7.42 -1.17 0.86
C PRO A 125 -6.80 -1.11 -0.54
N ALA A 126 -6.65 -2.23 -1.26
CA ALA A 126 -6.18 -2.24 -2.64
C ALA A 126 -7.21 -1.63 -3.60
N LEU A 127 -8.49 -1.87 -3.40
CA LEU A 127 -9.56 -1.21 -4.15
C LEU A 127 -9.50 0.31 -3.93
N LEU A 128 -9.41 0.75 -2.68
CA LEU A 128 -9.29 2.16 -2.35
C LEU A 128 -8.01 2.77 -2.94
N ALA A 129 -6.88 2.06 -2.86
CA ALA A 129 -5.63 2.49 -3.50
C ALA A 129 -5.76 2.65 -5.01
N GLY A 130 -6.44 1.70 -5.66
CA GLY A 130 -6.72 1.77 -7.10
C GLY A 130 -7.56 2.99 -7.47
N LEU A 131 -8.62 3.27 -6.71
CA LEU A 131 -9.47 4.46 -6.91
C LEU A 131 -8.70 5.76 -6.70
N LEU A 132 -7.88 5.85 -5.66
CA LEU A 132 -7.07 7.04 -5.37
C LEU A 132 -5.97 7.26 -6.43
N LEU A 133 -5.34 6.17 -6.91
CA LEU A 133 -4.39 6.25 -8.03
C LEU A 133 -5.09 6.64 -9.33
N LEU A 134 -6.29 6.11 -9.61
CA LEU A 134 -7.11 6.55 -10.75
C LEU A 134 -7.42 8.05 -10.63
N GLY A 135 -7.89 8.51 -9.46
CA GLY A 135 -8.11 9.92 -9.19
C GLY A 135 -6.85 10.76 -9.42
N ALA A 136 -5.71 10.31 -8.90
CA ALA A 136 -4.42 10.99 -9.09
C ALA A 136 -4.05 11.14 -10.57
N THR A 137 -4.39 10.16 -11.42
CA THR A 137 -4.13 10.26 -12.87
C THR A 137 -4.97 11.35 -13.54
N LEU A 138 -6.13 11.71 -13.00
CA LEU A 138 -6.95 12.79 -13.55
C LEU A 138 -6.35 14.17 -13.28
N PHE A 139 -5.60 14.32 -12.19
CA PHE A 139 -4.95 15.58 -11.81
C PHE A 139 -3.56 15.77 -12.43
N LEU A 140 -2.98 14.71 -13.04
CA LEU A 140 -1.65 14.79 -13.66
C LEU A 140 -1.75 15.05 -15.16
N PRO A 141 -1.29 16.21 -15.69
CA PRO A 141 -1.36 16.52 -17.12
C PRO A 141 -0.62 15.54 -18.01
N SER A 142 0.45 14.90 -17.49
CA SER A 142 1.27 13.93 -18.21
C SER A 142 0.78 12.49 -18.12
N SER A 143 -0.38 12.25 -17.51
CA SER A 143 -0.96 10.92 -17.33
C SER A 143 -1.86 10.50 -18.50
N ARG A 144 -2.19 9.21 -18.54
CA ARG A 144 -3.07 8.61 -19.56
C ARG A 144 -4.33 7.99 -18.90
N PRO A 145 -5.31 8.77 -18.45
CA PRO A 145 -6.47 8.24 -17.75
C PRO A 145 -7.27 7.25 -18.61
N ALA A 146 -7.37 7.46 -19.92
CA ALA A 146 -8.04 6.52 -20.83
C ALA A 146 -7.39 5.12 -20.83
N ALA A 147 -6.06 5.02 -20.65
CA ALA A 147 -5.39 3.74 -20.52
C ALA A 147 -5.75 3.04 -19.20
N VAL A 148 -5.88 3.81 -18.11
CA VAL A 148 -6.30 3.29 -16.81
C VAL A 148 -7.73 2.74 -16.88
N PHE A 149 -8.68 3.45 -17.49
CA PHE A 149 -10.04 2.96 -17.68
C PHE A 149 -10.09 1.66 -18.49
N LYS A 150 -9.25 1.51 -19.52
CA LYS A 150 -9.13 0.23 -20.25
C LYS A 150 -8.65 -0.91 -19.36
N VAL A 151 -7.67 -0.66 -18.48
CA VAL A 151 -7.16 -1.65 -17.53
C VAL A 151 -8.27 -2.05 -16.54
N VAL A 152 -8.95 -1.10 -15.93
CA VAL A 152 -10.04 -1.35 -14.98
C VAL A 152 -11.18 -2.13 -15.64
N ARG A 153 -11.59 -1.74 -16.84
CA ARG A 153 -12.70 -2.42 -17.57
C ARG A 153 -12.39 -3.85 -17.97
N ARG A 154 -11.13 -4.17 -18.30
CA ARG A 154 -10.69 -5.50 -18.76
C ARG A 154 -10.28 -6.44 -17.64
N ARG A 155 -10.28 -5.96 -16.41
CA ARG A 155 -9.74 -6.72 -15.30
C ARG A 155 -10.72 -7.75 -14.78
N ASP A 156 -10.19 -8.94 -14.48
CA ASP A 156 -10.88 -9.96 -13.73
C ASP A 156 -10.92 -9.53 -12.24
N TRP A 157 -12.11 -9.42 -11.66
CA TRP A 157 -12.33 -8.91 -10.29
C TRP A 157 -12.16 -10.00 -9.22
N ARG A 158 -11.28 -10.97 -9.43
CA ARG A 158 -10.88 -11.91 -8.37
C ARG A 158 -9.95 -11.24 -7.36
N ALA A 159 -9.95 -11.72 -6.10
CA ALA A 159 -9.16 -11.13 -5.01
C ALA A 159 -7.68 -10.92 -5.36
N ALA A 160 -7.02 -11.92 -5.96
CA ALA A 160 -5.62 -11.80 -6.38
C ALA A 160 -5.41 -10.71 -7.46
N SER A 161 -6.37 -10.55 -8.36
CA SER A 161 -6.36 -9.52 -9.39
C SER A 161 -6.59 -8.12 -8.79
N ILE A 162 -7.47 -7.99 -7.80
CA ILE A 162 -7.74 -6.74 -7.10
C ILE A 162 -6.48 -6.26 -6.36
N VAL A 163 -5.78 -7.14 -5.67
CA VAL A 163 -4.54 -6.82 -4.95
C VAL A 163 -3.46 -6.25 -5.88
N ALA A 164 -3.37 -6.75 -7.12
CA ALA A 164 -2.44 -6.24 -8.12
C ALA A 164 -2.98 -5.03 -8.93
N ALA A 165 -4.22 -4.57 -8.68
CA ALA A 165 -4.82 -3.46 -9.41
C ALA A 165 -4.05 -2.14 -9.28
N PRO A 166 -3.60 -1.71 -8.08
CA PRO A 166 -2.86 -0.47 -7.93
C PRO A 166 -1.60 -0.39 -8.79
N GLU A 167 -0.87 -1.51 -8.92
CA GLU A 167 0.34 -1.61 -9.74
C GLU A 167 0.03 -1.41 -11.22
N ALA A 168 -0.99 -2.10 -11.72
CA ALA A 168 -1.41 -2.00 -13.12
C ALA A 168 -1.98 -0.60 -13.45
N ILE A 169 -2.72 0.02 -12.52
CA ILE A 169 -3.26 1.37 -12.66
C ILE A 169 -2.13 2.39 -12.69
N ALA A 170 -1.13 2.28 -11.80
CA ALA A 170 0.02 3.18 -11.79
C ALA A 170 0.82 3.09 -13.10
N CYS A 171 1.11 1.87 -13.58
CA CYS A 171 1.81 1.66 -14.84
C CYS A 171 1.01 2.22 -16.04
N ALA A 172 -0.29 1.90 -16.14
CA ALA A 172 -1.14 2.38 -17.23
C ALA A 172 -1.28 3.91 -17.22
N GLY A 173 -1.46 4.52 -16.03
CA GLY A 173 -1.56 5.96 -15.86
C GLY A 173 -0.33 6.70 -16.32
N LEU A 174 0.84 6.12 -16.12
CA LEU A 174 2.14 6.67 -16.58
C LEU A 174 2.47 6.30 -18.02
N GLY A 175 1.66 5.45 -18.68
CA GLY A 175 1.91 4.97 -20.04
C GLY A 175 3.06 3.96 -20.13
N LEU A 176 3.36 3.28 -19.02
CA LEU A 176 4.41 2.28 -18.93
C LEU A 176 3.85 0.89 -19.32
N ALA A 177 4.55 0.16 -20.16
CA ALA A 177 4.15 -1.19 -20.56
C ALA A 177 4.69 -2.22 -19.56
N PRO A 178 3.85 -2.94 -18.81
CA PRO A 178 4.32 -4.02 -17.97
C PRO A 178 4.92 -5.14 -18.84
N GLY A 179 6.18 -5.52 -18.57
CA GLY A 179 6.89 -6.58 -19.31
C GLY A 179 7.47 -6.20 -20.66
N GLY A 180 7.33 -4.94 -21.10
CA GLY A 180 7.95 -4.44 -22.34
C GLY A 180 9.46 -4.19 -22.20
N ARG A 181 10.15 -4.04 -23.36
CA ARG A 181 11.51 -3.45 -23.40
C ARG A 181 11.41 -1.99 -22.97
N ASN A 182 11.46 -1.76 -21.68
CA ASN A 182 11.46 -0.40 -21.15
C ASN A 182 12.91 0.07 -21.04
N PRO A 183 13.17 1.34 -21.41
CA PRO A 183 14.49 1.93 -21.19
C PRO A 183 14.84 1.90 -19.69
N PRO A 184 16.11 1.99 -19.33
CA PRO A 184 16.53 2.13 -17.94
C PRO A 184 15.84 3.34 -17.30
N LEU A 185 15.59 3.27 -16.01
CA LEU A 185 14.90 4.32 -15.26
C LEU A 185 15.63 5.65 -15.40
N ALA A 186 14.98 6.66 -15.97
CA ALA A 186 15.47 8.02 -16.04
C ALA A 186 14.98 8.86 -14.85
N ALA A 187 15.74 9.90 -14.48
CA ALA A 187 15.38 10.79 -13.39
C ALA A 187 14.01 11.49 -13.60
N ALA A 188 13.72 11.87 -14.85
CA ALA A 188 12.42 12.45 -15.21
C ALA A 188 11.26 11.48 -15.00
N GLU A 189 11.43 10.20 -15.34
CA GLU A 189 10.43 9.16 -15.13
C GLU A 189 10.20 8.90 -13.65
N LEU A 190 11.28 8.81 -12.85
CA LEU A 190 11.15 8.69 -11.40
C LEU A 190 10.37 9.87 -10.80
N THR A 191 10.66 11.09 -11.26
CA THR A 191 9.93 12.28 -10.80
C THR A 191 8.43 12.17 -11.11
N ARG A 192 8.06 11.73 -12.32
CA ARG A 192 6.65 11.49 -12.70
C ARG A 192 5.98 10.42 -11.82
N ILE A 193 6.67 9.30 -11.59
CA ILE A 193 6.19 8.21 -10.73
C ILE A 193 5.98 8.73 -9.30
N LEU A 194 6.94 9.45 -8.74
CA LEU A 194 6.83 10.02 -7.39
C LEU A 194 5.72 11.06 -7.30
N THR A 195 5.53 11.90 -8.33
CA THR A 195 4.45 12.90 -8.35
C THR A 195 3.08 12.23 -8.34
N LEU A 196 2.87 11.16 -9.14
CA LEU A 196 1.63 10.38 -9.12
C LEU A 196 1.33 9.86 -7.69
N HIS A 197 2.31 9.26 -7.04
CA HIS A 197 2.13 8.72 -5.71
C HIS A 197 1.94 9.81 -4.63
N ARG A 198 2.59 10.97 -4.77
CA ARG A 198 2.35 12.12 -3.87
C ARG A 198 0.91 12.62 -3.98
N VAL A 199 0.38 12.77 -5.19
CA VAL A 199 -1.01 13.18 -5.40
C VAL A 199 -1.97 12.13 -4.82
N ALA A 200 -1.70 10.83 -5.04
CA ALA A 200 -2.51 9.77 -4.45
C ALA A 200 -2.48 9.77 -2.91
N VAL A 201 -1.33 10.04 -2.29
CA VAL A 201 -1.23 10.19 -0.82
C VAL A 201 -2.01 11.40 -0.34
N LEU A 202 -1.92 12.55 -1.03
CA LEU A 202 -2.68 13.74 -0.66
C LEU A 202 -4.19 13.50 -0.75
N LEU A 203 -4.65 12.81 -1.80
CA LEU A 203 -6.05 12.40 -1.92
C LEU A 203 -6.46 11.46 -0.78
N ALA A 204 -5.61 10.50 -0.40
CA ALA A 204 -5.89 9.60 0.72
C ALA A 204 -6.04 10.38 2.04
N VAL A 205 -5.13 11.33 2.29
CA VAL A 205 -5.19 12.18 3.49
C VAL A 205 -6.45 13.03 3.49
N ALA A 206 -6.82 13.61 2.33
CA ALA A 206 -8.04 14.41 2.20
C ALA A 206 -9.30 13.57 2.48
N VAL A 207 -9.37 12.34 1.96
CA VAL A 207 -10.49 11.41 2.22
C VAL A 207 -10.56 11.03 3.70
N LEU A 208 -9.42 10.71 4.33
CA LEU A 208 -9.37 10.37 5.75
C LEU A 208 -9.77 11.58 6.63
N ALA A 209 -9.32 12.79 6.29
CA ALA A 209 -9.69 14.01 6.99
C ALA A 209 -11.20 14.29 6.86
N ALA A 210 -11.75 14.14 5.64
CA ALA A 210 -13.20 14.28 5.42
C ALA A 210 -14.01 13.24 6.21
N ALA A 211 -13.57 11.99 6.25
CA ALA A 211 -14.22 10.93 7.02
C ALA A 211 -14.21 11.25 8.53
N ALA A 212 -13.10 11.75 9.05
CA ALA A 212 -13.00 12.17 10.45
C ALA A 212 -13.91 13.36 10.76
N MET A 213 -14.00 14.36 9.85
CA MET A 213 -14.91 15.51 10.02
C MET A 213 -16.39 15.12 10.00
N LEU A 214 -16.75 14.06 9.28
CA LEU A 214 -18.12 13.56 9.19
C LEU A 214 -18.52 12.62 10.35
N GLY A 215 -17.61 12.41 11.33
CA GLY A 215 -17.86 11.48 12.45
C GLY A 215 -17.95 10.02 12.02
N LEU A 216 -17.40 9.65 10.87
CA LEU A 216 -17.41 8.28 10.36
C LEU A 216 -16.25 7.43 10.92
N ALA A 217 -15.39 8.04 11.76
CA ALA A 217 -14.17 7.43 12.30
C ALA A 217 -14.22 7.21 13.82
N ASP A 218 -15.37 7.45 14.47
CA ASP A 218 -15.59 7.25 15.92
C ASP A 218 -16.10 5.86 16.28
#